data_2f92157c03c3ebcf66a5d67312816ab6
#
_entry.id   2f92157c03c3ebcf66a5d67312816ab6
#
_cell.length_a   1.000
_cell.length_b   1.000
_cell.length_c   1.000
_cell.angle_alpha   90.00
_cell.angle_beta   90.00
_cell.angle_gamma   90.00
#
_symmetry.space_group_name_H-M   'P 1'
#
loop_
_entity.id
_entity.type
_entity.pdbx_description
1 polymer ?
#
loop_
_entity_poly.entity_id
_entity_poly.type
_entity_poly.pdbx_seq_one_letter_code
_entity_poly.pdbx_strand_id
1 'polypeptide(L)'
;MYWYILLIAAVAVERVVELVLATRNLAWSRARGGVEFGAHHYPIMVTLHTGLLVGCLVEVVALHRPFVPLLGWPMLALVVGAQFLRWCCITTLGPQWNTRVVVIPDAPRVTGGPYRFFSHPNYVAVVVEGIALPLVHSAWITALLFTVLNAALLRTRIGVENSALASLK
;
A
#
# COMPACT_ATOMS: atom_id res chain seq x y z
N MET A 1 -2.27 23.04 -9.26
CA MET A 1 -3.41 22.11 -9.17
C MET A 1 -3.31 20.98 -10.20
N TYR A 2 -3.15 21.25 -11.51
CA TYR A 2 -3.10 20.19 -12.55
C TYR A 2 -2.01 19.13 -12.33
N TRP A 3 -0.81 19.52 -11.94
CA TRP A 3 0.27 18.58 -11.69
C TRP A 3 -0.04 17.59 -10.53
N TYR A 4 -0.81 18.03 -9.52
CA TYR A 4 -1.24 17.14 -8.43
C TYR A 4 -2.28 16.12 -8.93
N ILE A 5 -3.20 16.52 -9.81
CA ILE A 5 -4.11 15.59 -10.47
C ILE A 5 -3.34 14.54 -11.27
N LEU A 6 -2.28 14.96 -11.99
CA LEU A 6 -1.40 14.03 -12.70
C LEU A 6 -0.65 13.09 -11.74
N LEU A 7 -0.21 13.58 -10.60
CA LEU A 7 0.40 12.74 -9.56
C LEU A 7 -0.59 11.68 -9.06
N ILE A 8 -1.82 12.06 -8.73
CA ILE A 8 -2.87 11.12 -8.29
C ILE A 8 -3.18 10.11 -9.40
N ALA A 9 -3.29 10.55 -10.65
CA ALA A 9 -3.50 9.67 -11.79
C ALA A 9 -2.34 8.67 -11.98
N ALA A 10 -1.09 9.11 -11.82
CA ALA A 10 0.08 8.23 -11.90
C ALA A 10 0.05 7.16 -10.78
N VAL A 11 -0.27 7.56 -9.55
CA VAL A 11 -0.44 6.62 -8.44
C VAL A 11 -1.61 5.66 -8.69
N ALA A 12 -2.72 6.12 -9.26
CA ALA A 12 -3.85 5.26 -9.63
C ALA A 12 -3.45 4.20 -10.67
N VAL A 13 -2.71 4.60 -11.70
CA VAL A 13 -2.19 3.67 -12.73
C VAL A 13 -1.27 2.64 -12.07
N GLU A 14 -0.38 3.07 -11.19
CA GLU A 14 0.50 2.17 -10.44
C GLU A 14 -0.31 1.16 -9.61
N ARG A 15 -1.38 1.58 -8.91
CA ARG A 15 -2.28 0.64 -8.19
C ARG A 15 -2.90 -0.40 -9.12
N VAL A 16 -3.29 -0.02 -10.33
CA VAL A 16 -3.82 -0.97 -11.34
C VAL A 16 -2.73 -1.98 -11.74
N VAL A 17 -1.51 -1.52 -12.00
CA VAL A 17 -0.38 -2.42 -12.32
C VAL A 17 -0.13 -3.41 -11.16
N GLU A 18 -0.11 -2.93 -9.93
CA GLU A 18 0.04 -3.78 -8.74
C GLU A 18 -1.09 -4.84 -8.63
N LEU A 19 -2.34 -4.47 -8.89
CA LEU A 19 -3.46 -5.42 -8.88
C LEU A 19 -3.30 -6.50 -9.96
N VAL A 20 -2.83 -6.14 -11.15
CA VAL A 20 -2.53 -7.10 -12.22
C VAL A 20 -1.41 -8.06 -11.80
N LEU A 21 -0.32 -7.54 -11.24
CA LEU A 21 0.78 -8.34 -10.72
C LEU A 21 0.31 -9.27 -9.59
N ALA A 22 -0.45 -8.74 -8.62
CA ALA A 22 -0.99 -9.52 -7.51
C ALA A 22 -1.90 -10.65 -7.98
N THR A 23 -2.71 -10.42 -9.02
CA THR A 23 -3.58 -11.45 -9.59
C THR A 23 -2.76 -12.58 -10.23
N ARG A 24 -1.71 -12.25 -10.99
CA ARG A 24 -0.78 -13.23 -11.56
C ARG A 24 -0.04 -14.02 -10.47
N ASN A 25 0.45 -13.33 -9.47
CA ASN A 25 1.17 -13.92 -8.34
C ASN A 25 0.25 -14.80 -7.48
N LEU A 26 -1.03 -14.44 -7.33
CA LEU A 26 -2.01 -15.27 -6.65
C LEU A 26 -2.22 -16.61 -7.37
N ALA A 27 -2.35 -16.58 -8.70
CA ALA A 27 -2.47 -17.79 -9.49
C ALA A 27 -1.21 -18.68 -9.36
N TRP A 28 -0.01 -18.05 -9.40
CA TRP A 28 1.26 -18.74 -9.19
C TRP A 28 1.36 -19.38 -7.79
N SER A 29 0.93 -18.67 -6.75
CA SER A 29 0.93 -19.16 -5.36
C SER A 29 -0.02 -20.32 -5.18
N ARG A 30 -1.26 -20.20 -5.71
CA ARG A 30 -2.27 -21.27 -5.64
C ARG A 30 -1.83 -22.56 -6.33
N ALA A 31 -1.14 -22.46 -7.47
CA ALA A 31 -0.57 -23.62 -8.16
C ALA A 31 0.50 -24.36 -7.34
N ARG A 32 1.00 -23.74 -6.24
CA ARG A 32 1.99 -24.30 -5.31
C ARG A 32 1.43 -24.60 -3.93
N GLY A 33 0.11 -24.76 -3.82
CA GLY A 33 -0.54 -25.03 -2.54
C GLY A 33 -0.70 -23.81 -1.64
N GLY A 34 -0.52 -22.58 -2.19
CA GLY A 34 -0.70 -21.35 -1.44
C GLY A 34 -2.11 -21.18 -0.89
N VAL A 35 -2.21 -20.89 0.40
CA VAL A 35 -3.46 -20.69 1.13
C VAL A 35 -3.65 -19.18 1.38
N GLU A 36 -4.84 -18.67 1.07
CA GLU A 36 -5.23 -17.28 1.34
C GLU A 36 -5.85 -17.16 2.73
N PHE A 37 -5.39 -16.18 3.52
CA PHE A 37 -5.89 -15.87 4.84
C PHE A 37 -6.54 -14.48 4.86
N GLY A 38 -7.62 -14.31 5.63
CA GLY A 38 -8.27 -13.02 5.82
C GLY A 38 -8.84 -12.42 4.53
N ALA A 39 -9.39 -13.22 3.62
CA ALA A 39 -9.92 -12.78 2.33
C ALA A 39 -10.95 -11.64 2.45
N HIS A 40 -11.70 -11.56 3.56
CA HIS A 40 -12.70 -10.53 3.82
C HIS A 40 -12.10 -9.13 4.05
N HIS A 41 -10.82 -9.01 4.40
CA HIS A 41 -10.16 -7.70 4.55
C HIS A 41 -9.76 -7.09 3.19
N TYR A 42 -9.69 -7.88 2.13
CA TYR A 42 -9.23 -7.43 0.84
C TYR A 42 -10.14 -6.36 0.20
N PRO A 43 -11.47 -6.54 0.12
CA PRO A 43 -12.34 -5.50 -0.42
C PRO A 43 -12.30 -4.22 0.42
N ILE A 44 -12.17 -4.32 1.74
CA ILE A 44 -12.05 -3.15 2.63
C ILE A 44 -10.77 -2.37 2.29
N MET A 45 -9.66 -3.08 2.08
CA MET A 45 -8.39 -2.48 1.68
C MET A 45 -8.52 -1.74 0.34
N VAL A 46 -9.11 -2.39 -0.68
CA VAL A 46 -9.29 -1.77 -2.00
C VAL A 46 -10.16 -0.52 -1.91
N THR A 47 -11.28 -0.59 -1.17
CA THR A 47 -12.18 0.55 -0.96
C THR A 47 -11.45 1.70 -0.27
N LEU A 48 -10.67 1.40 0.77
CA LEU A 48 -9.93 2.43 1.53
C LEU A 48 -8.88 3.14 0.66
N HIS A 49 -8.12 2.40 -0.15
CA HIS A 49 -7.11 2.98 -1.03
C HIS A 49 -7.74 3.76 -2.21
N THR A 50 -8.86 3.28 -2.75
CA THR A 50 -9.64 4.05 -3.73
C THR A 50 -10.18 5.33 -3.10
N GLY A 51 -10.70 5.22 -1.88
CA GLY A 51 -11.16 6.37 -1.09
C GLY A 51 -10.06 7.40 -0.81
N LEU A 52 -8.82 6.97 -0.60
CA LEU A 52 -7.67 7.86 -0.48
C LEU A 52 -7.49 8.72 -1.73
N LEU A 53 -7.43 8.09 -2.92
CA LEU A 53 -7.20 8.81 -4.18
C LEU A 53 -8.35 9.75 -4.52
N VAL A 54 -9.59 9.29 -4.36
CA VAL A 54 -10.78 10.11 -4.58
C VAL A 54 -10.83 11.25 -3.56
N GLY A 55 -10.58 10.96 -2.29
CA GLY A 55 -10.55 11.94 -1.19
C GLY A 55 -9.52 13.04 -1.44
N CYS A 56 -8.32 12.70 -1.89
CA CYS A 56 -7.29 13.66 -2.29
C CYS A 56 -7.81 14.64 -3.35
N LEU A 57 -8.44 14.12 -4.40
CA LEU A 57 -8.97 14.96 -5.49
C LEU A 57 -10.15 15.83 -5.01
N VAL A 58 -11.12 15.21 -4.35
CA VAL A 58 -12.32 15.91 -3.86
C VAL A 58 -11.95 17.01 -2.88
N GLU A 59 -11.11 16.71 -1.89
CA GLU A 59 -10.73 17.69 -0.87
C GLU A 59 -9.96 18.86 -1.48
N VAL A 60 -8.99 18.59 -2.35
CA VAL A 60 -8.17 19.66 -2.96
C VAL A 60 -9.01 20.53 -3.88
N VAL A 61 -9.90 19.94 -4.67
CA VAL A 61 -10.73 20.70 -5.62
C VAL A 61 -11.87 21.42 -4.90
N ALA A 62 -12.65 20.73 -4.07
CA ALA A 62 -13.85 21.31 -3.43
C ALA A 62 -13.52 22.33 -2.34
N LEU A 63 -12.42 22.11 -1.59
CA LEU A 63 -12.01 23.01 -0.51
C LEU A 63 -10.88 23.97 -0.93
N HIS A 64 -10.51 23.99 -2.21
CA HIS A 64 -9.46 24.88 -2.76
C HIS A 64 -8.16 24.82 -1.93
N ARG A 65 -7.76 23.61 -1.51
CA ARG A 65 -6.57 23.43 -0.68
C ARG A 65 -5.32 24.00 -1.34
N PRO A 66 -4.52 24.82 -0.65
CA PRO A 66 -3.33 25.41 -1.22
C PRO A 66 -2.18 24.40 -1.29
N PHE A 67 -1.30 24.60 -2.27
CA PHE A 67 0.03 24.01 -2.23
C PHE A 67 0.93 24.87 -1.36
N VAL A 68 1.38 24.34 -0.24
CA VAL A 68 2.32 25.00 0.67
C VAL A 68 3.72 24.44 0.43
N PRO A 69 4.66 25.17 -0.22
CA PRO A 69 5.94 24.60 -0.66
C PRO A 69 6.75 23.94 0.45
N LEU A 70 6.75 24.54 1.65
CA LEU A 70 7.49 24.03 2.81
C LEU A 70 6.98 22.65 3.28
N LEU A 71 5.71 22.34 3.06
CA LEU A 71 5.09 21.05 3.36
C LEU A 71 5.08 20.16 2.12
N GLY A 72 4.65 20.69 0.98
CA GLY A 72 4.36 19.91 -0.22
C GLY A 72 5.59 19.22 -0.82
N TRP A 73 6.74 19.90 -0.89
CA TRP A 73 7.96 19.29 -1.42
C TRP A 73 8.51 18.15 -0.58
N PRO A 74 8.64 18.27 0.77
CA PRO A 74 9.00 17.12 1.60
C PRO A 74 8.01 15.96 1.50
N MET A 75 6.70 16.25 1.46
CA MET A 75 5.68 15.20 1.30
C MET A 75 5.79 14.51 -0.06
N LEU A 76 6.04 15.25 -1.14
CA LEU A 76 6.28 14.66 -2.46
C LEU A 76 7.52 13.74 -2.45
N ALA A 77 8.61 14.16 -1.80
CA ALA A 77 9.80 13.33 -1.65
C ALA A 77 9.49 12.03 -0.88
N LEU A 78 8.65 12.10 0.16
CA LEU A 78 8.19 10.92 0.89
C LEU A 78 7.31 10.01 0.03
N VAL A 79 6.42 10.56 -0.82
CA VAL A 79 5.64 9.77 -1.78
C VAL A 79 6.57 9.00 -2.72
N VAL A 80 7.55 9.67 -3.32
CA VAL A 80 8.53 9.03 -4.21
C VAL A 80 9.31 7.94 -3.47
N GLY A 81 9.74 8.20 -2.24
CA GLY A 81 10.43 7.22 -1.39
C GLY A 81 9.55 6.01 -1.04
N ALA A 82 8.27 6.24 -0.76
CA ALA A 82 7.30 5.17 -0.50
C ALA A 82 7.09 4.28 -1.73
N GLN A 83 6.97 4.86 -2.92
CA GLN A 83 6.86 4.11 -4.17
C GLN A 83 8.14 3.31 -4.46
N PHE A 84 9.31 3.92 -4.28
CA PHE A 84 10.56 3.20 -4.41
C PHE A 84 10.65 2.01 -3.46
N LEU A 85 10.33 2.21 -2.17
CA LEU A 85 10.30 1.13 -1.17
C LEU A 85 9.34 0.00 -1.58
N ARG A 86 8.16 0.35 -2.08
CA ARG A 86 7.15 -0.61 -2.55
C ARG A 86 7.67 -1.45 -3.72
N TRP A 87 8.28 -0.83 -4.72
CA TRP A 87 8.87 -1.55 -5.85
C TRP A 87 10.04 -2.43 -5.43
N CYS A 88 10.84 -2.00 -4.45
CA CYS A 88 11.85 -2.87 -3.83
C CYS A 88 11.22 -4.09 -3.15
N CYS A 89 10.06 -3.93 -2.48
CA CYS A 89 9.33 -5.07 -1.91
C CYS A 89 8.82 -6.03 -2.99
N ILE A 90 8.21 -5.49 -4.05
CA ILE A 90 7.67 -6.27 -5.17
C ILE A 90 8.77 -7.09 -5.84
N THR A 91 9.89 -6.46 -6.16
CA THR A 91 11.01 -7.12 -6.85
C THR A 91 11.72 -8.14 -5.96
N THR A 92 11.84 -7.85 -4.66
CA THR A 92 12.48 -8.77 -3.69
C THR A 92 11.67 -10.03 -3.45
N LEU A 93 10.35 -9.91 -3.31
CA LEU A 93 9.45 -11.06 -3.14
C LEU A 93 9.14 -11.78 -4.46
N GLY A 94 9.25 -11.07 -5.59
CA GLY A 94 8.91 -11.63 -6.89
C GLY A 94 7.51 -12.25 -6.93
N PRO A 95 7.37 -13.51 -7.35
CA PRO A 95 6.06 -14.17 -7.44
C PRO A 95 5.36 -14.42 -6.09
N GLN A 96 6.08 -14.32 -4.96
CA GLN A 96 5.49 -14.42 -3.62
C GLN A 96 4.80 -13.10 -3.20
N TRP A 97 5.10 -11.97 -3.85
CA TRP A 97 4.47 -10.70 -3.53
C TRP A 97 2.99 -10.71 -3.89
N ASN A 98 2.14 -10.28 -2.96
CA ASN A 98 0.70 -10.18 -3.19
C ASN A 98 0.09 -9.02 -2.40
N THR A 99 -1.04 -8.51 -2.87
CA THR A 99 -1.89 -7.58 -2.11
C THR A 99 -2.77 -8.29 -1.08
N ARG A 100 -2.90 -9.62 -1.19
CA ARG A 100 -3.60 -10.51 -0.25
C ARG A 100 -2.60 -11.17 0.69
N VAL A 101 -3.07 -11.65 1.83
CA VAL A 101 -2.24 -12.50 2.70
C VAL A 101 -2.30 -13.93 2.17
N VAL A 102 -1.24 -14.35 1.50
CA VAL A 102 -1.12 -15.70 0.93
C VAL A 102 0.17 -16.33 1.45
N VAL A 103 0.07 -17.52 2.01
CA VAL A 103 1.23 -18.26 2.49
C VAL A 103 1.33 -19.57 1.74
N ILE A 104 2.52 -19.89 1.24
CA ILE A 104 2.82 -21.14 0.55
C ILE A 104 3.52 -22.03 1.55
N PRO A 105 2.99 -23.23 1.85
CA PRO A 105 3.64 -24.20 2.74
C PRO A 105 5.07 -24.50 2.27
N ASP A 106 5.99 -24.65 3.19
CA ASP A 106 7.39 -24.98 2.94
C ASP A 106 8.18 -23.97 2.07
N ALA A 107 7.58 -22.85 1.67
CA ALA A 107 8.30 -21.83 0.93
C ALA A 107 9.31 -21.10 1.84
N PRO A 108 10.56 -20.90 1.37
CA PRO A 108 11.56 -20.19 2.14
C PRO A 108 11.12 -18.75 2.41
N ARG A 109 11.30 -18.29 3.65
CA ARG A 109 11.02 -16.90 4.00
C ARG A 109 12.03 -15.98 3.32
N VAL A 110 11.54 -14.99 2.60
CA VAL A 110 12.39 -13.97 1.98
C VAL A 110 12.89 -12.99 3.05
N THR A 111 14.20 -12.87 3.17
CA THR A 111 14.90 -12.01 4.15
C THR A 111 15.82 -10.99 3.48
N GLY A 112 15.79 -10.89 2.16
CA GLY A 112 16.61 -9.95 1.37
C GLY A 112 16.00 -8.57 1.24
N GLY A 113 16.75 -7.63 0.66
CA GLY A 113 16.27 -6.28 0.38
C GLY A 113 15.68 -5.57 1.59
N PRO A 114 14.51 -4.90 1.46
CA PRO A 114 13.85 -4.20 2.56
C PRO A 114 13.45 -5.12 3.72
N TYR A 115 13.24 -6.42 3.47
CA TYR A 115 12.87 -7.43 4.48
C TYR A 115 13.98 -7.76 5.45
N ARG A 116 15.21 -7.32 5.17
CA ARG A 116 16.34 -7.40 6.10
C ARG A 116 16.18 -6.43 7.28
N PHE A 117 15.54 -5.29 7.05
CA PHE A 117 15.44 -4.20 8.03
C PHE A 117 14.06 -4.12 8.70
N PHE A 118 13.02 -4.51 7.97
CA PHE A 118 11.63 -4.43 8.42
C PHE A 118 10.92 -5.77 8.22
N SER A 119 10.10 -6.16 9.18
CA SER A 119 9.25 -7.36 9.04
C SER A 119 8.16 -7.18 7.97
N HIS A 120 7.64 -5.96 7.85
CA HIS A 120 6.54 -5.62 6.93
C HIS A 120 6.84 -4.31 6.18
N PRO A 121 7.87 -4.26 5.31
CA PRO A 121 8.29 -3.00 4.67
C PRO A 121 7.23 -2.45 3.71
N ASN A 122 6.41 -3.30 3.09
CA ASN A 122 5.31 -2.85 2.24
C ASN A 122 4.23 -2.08 3.03
N TYR A 123 3.99 -2.44 4.30
CA TYR A 123 3.06 -1.69 5.15
C TYR A 123 3.65 -0.34 5.58
N VAL A 124 4.97 -0.24 5.73
CA VAL A 124 5.64 1.06 5.94
C VAL A 124 5.40 1.97 4.72
N ALA A 125 5.57 1.45 3.50
CA ALA A 125 5.29 2.21 2.28
C ALA A 125 3.82 2.70 2.24
N VAL A 126 2.86 1.84 2.60
CA VAL A 126 1.43 2.20 2.66
C VAL A 126 1.16 3.32 3.66
N VAL A 127 1.73 3.26 4.86
CA VAL A 127 1.55 4.29 5.89
C VAL A 127 2.14 5.61 5.46
N VAL A 128 3.38 5.60 4.96
CA VAL A 128 4.06 6.82 4.49
C VAL A 128 3.30 7.46 3.34
N GLU A 129 2.90 6.68 2.34
CA GLU A 129 2.13 7.17 1.19
C GLU A 129 0.77 7.73 1.62
N GLY A 130 0.05 7.03 2.49
CA GLY A 130 -1.28 7.44 2.95
C GLY A 130 -1.29 8.76 3.73
N ILE A 131 -0.18 9.11 4.37
CA ILE A 131 0.01 10.40 5.02
C ILE A 131 0.54 11.43 4.02
N ALA A 132 1.58 11.08 3.28
CA ALA A 132 2.31 12.03 2.47
C ALA A 132 1.53 12.47 1.22
N LEU A 133 0.87 11.54 0.50
CA LEU A 133 0.17 11.84 -0.74
C LEU A 133 -0.90 12.93 -0.59
N PRO A 134 -1.84 12.86 0.38
CA PRO A 134 -2.80 13.95 0.58
C PRO A 134 -2.13 15.24 1.08
N LEU A 135 -1.07 15.14 1.90
CA LEU A 135 -0.40 16.32 2.44
C LEU A 135 0.49 17.04 1.41
N VAL A 136 0.80 16.45 0.27
CA VAL A 136 1.43 17.17 -0.86
C VAL A 136 0.65 18.43 -1.20
N HIS A 137 -0.68 18.40 -1.14
CA HIS A 137 -1.55 19.54 -1.44
C HIS A 137 -2.50 19.88 -0.28
N SER A 138 -2.02 19.70 0.95
CA SER A 138 -2.71 20.09 2.20
C SER A 138 -4.11 19.49 2.38
N ALA A 139 -4.36 18.25 1.90
CA ALA A 139 -5.60 17.53 2.11
C ALA A 139 -5.60 16.83 3.48
N TRP A 140 -5.73 17.61 4.55
CA TRP A 140 -5.61 17.15 5.94
C TRP A 140 -6.72 16.19 6.37
N ILE A 141 -7.94 16.40 5.88
CA ILE A 141 -9.09 15.55 6.24
C ILE A 141 -8.86 14.15 5.68
N THR A 142 -8.47 14.06 4.41
CA THR A 142 -8.17 12.79 3.75
C THR A 142 -7.00 12.09 4.43
N ALA A 143 -5.92 12.83 4.76
CA ALA A 143 -4.76 12.28 5.48
C ALA A 143 -5.16 11.68 6.82
N LEU A 144 -5.95 12.41 7.62
CA LEU A 144 -6.37 11.96 8.95
C LEU A 144 -7.29 10.74 8.85
N LEU A 145 -8.34 10.81 8.04
CA LEU A 145 -9.31 9.72 7.88
C LEU A 145 -8.64 8.45 7.38
N PHE A 146 -7.81 8.55 6.34
CA PHE A 146 -7.08 7.39 5.83
C PHE A 146 -6.15 6.81 6.90
N THR A 147 -5.38 7.65 7.59
CA THR A 147 -4.43 7.18 8.61
C THR A 147 -5.12 6.39 9.70
N VAL A 148 -6.23 6.89 10.25
CA VAL A 148 -6.97 6.22 11.33
C VAL A 148 -7.56 4.89 10.84
N LEU A 149 -8.25 4.91 9.70
CA LEU A 149 -8.90 3.71 9.15
C LEU A 149 -7.86 2.66 8.71
N ASN A 150 -6.77 3.11 8.10
CA ASN A 150 -5.70 2.22 7.66
C ASN A 150 -4.94 1.63 8.85
N ALA A 151 -4.74 2.38 9.94
CA ALA A 151 -4.12 1.84 11.15
C ALA A 151 -4.94 0.68 11.75
N ALA A 152 -6.27 0.81 11.80
CA ALA A 152 -7.15 -0.27 12.24
C ALA A 152 -7.07 -1.49 11.31
N LEU A 153 -7.11 -1.27 9.99
CA LEU A 153 -6.99 -2.33 8.99
C LEU A 153 -5.64 -3.03 9.07
N LEU A 154 -4.53 -2.29 9.18
CA LEU A 154 -3.18 -2.86 9.25
C LEU A 154 -2.96 -3.69 10.52
N ARG A 155 -3.48 -3.25 11.67
CA ARG A 155 -3.42 -4.07 12.90
C ARG A 155 -4.04 -5.45 12.68
N THR A 156 -5.21 -5.51 12.05
CA THR A 156 -5.89 -6.75 11.73
C THR A 156 -5.10 -7.59 10.72
N ARG A 157 -4.62 -6.98 9.65
CA ARG A 157 -3.86 -7.67 8.59
C ARG A 157 -2.54 -8.24 9.11
N ILE A 158 -1.77 -7.47 9.89
CA ILE A 158 -0.52 -7.93 10.50
C ILE A 158 -0.78 -9.11 11.44
N GLY A 159 -1.85 -9.06 12.24
CA GLY A 159 -2.24 -10.17 13.10
C GLY A 159 -2.54 -11.45 12.32
N VAL A 160 -3.34 -11.33 11.24
CA VAL A 160 -3.67 -12.47 10.36
C VAL A 160 -2.43 -13.02 9.68
N GLU A 161 -1.55 -12.17 9.14
CA GLU A 161 -0.32 -12.58 8.47
C GLU A 161 0.64 -13.31 9.43
N ASN A 162 0.85 -12.75 10.63
CA ASN A 162 1.70 -13.38 11.64
C ASN A 162 1.16 -14.74 12.09
N SER A 163 -0.16 -14.85 12.28
CA SER A 163 -0.81 -16.12 12.64
C SER A 163 -0.71 -17.15 11.52
N ALA A 164 -0.91 -16.72 10.26
CA ALA A 164 -0.78 -17.59 9.09
C ALA A 164 0.65 -18.12 8.94
N LEU A 165 1.66 -17.26 9.12
CA LEU A 165 3.06 -17.66 9.07
C LEU A 165 3.47 -18.61 10.22
N ALA A 166 2.79 -18.53 11.36
CA ALA A 166 3.04 -19.42 12.50
C ALA A 166 2.35 -20.81 12.33
N SER A 167 1.20 -20.87 11.66
CA SER A 167 0.42 -22.09 11.49
C SER A 167 0.97 -23.06 10.43
N LEU A 168 1.86 -22.57 9.57
CA LEU A 168 2.44 -23.36 8.45
C LEU A 168 3.94 -23.68 8.69
N LYS A 169 4.41 -23.51 9.92
CA LYS A 169 5.66 -24.08 10.42
C LYS A 169 5.36 -25.43 11.07
#